data_7d7b797bae80dc686b903084c9fdded9
#
_entry.id   7d7b797bae80dc686b903084c9fdded9
#
_cell.length_a   1.000
_cell.length_b   1.000
_cell.length_c   1.000
_cell.angle_alpha   90.00
_cell.angle_beta   90.00
_cell.angle_gamma   90.00
#
_symmetry.space_group_name_H-M   'P 1'
#
loop_
_entity.id
_entity.type
_entity.pdbx_description
1 polymer ?
#
loop_
_entity_poly.entity_id
_entity_poly.type
_entity_poly.pdbx_seq_one_letter_code
_entity_poly.pdbx_strand_id
1 'polypeptide(L)'
;MSGFFHGVTVTNVDTGARSIALPSSSIIGLVDTFTEGPGATAKANDLILITSEREAVAAFGPDAAITRACRAIYSRAKAVIVACGVAKLSDRAEQTSAIIGSVLADGKRTGLQALLDGKSRFNAQPRLLAAPKHSATQAVGTALVALADKLRAIAIIDGPNTTDEAAIAYAENFGAKRAFLVDPGVRYWDTEQAATVDAPGSAWVAGLFAWTDREYGFWASPSNKEFVGITGTGRAVEFLDGDDTCRANLLNNANIATIIRDDGFRLWGNRTLSSDPKWAFVTRVRTMDIVMDAILYGHKWAVDRSITATYVKDVTEGLQAFMRDLKNQGAIINFEVYADPELNTASQLEQGKVYWNIRFTDVPPAENPNFRVEVTNQWLTEVLDSAA
;
A
#
# COMPACT_ATOMS: atom_id res chain seq x y z
N MET A 1 40.89 16.15 -40.62
CA MET A 1 42.13 16.41 -39.84
C MET A 1 41.74 16.38 -38.37
N SER A 2 42.10 15.34 -37.64
CA SER A 2 41.90 15.31 -36.19
C SER A 2 42.97 16.20 -35.56
N GLY A 3 42.58 17.34 -35.04
CA GLY A 3 43.48 18.22 -34.29
C GLY A 3 44.02 17.48 -33.07
N PHE A 4 45.31 17.64 -32.79
CA PHE A 4 45.92 17.15 -31.56
C PHE A 4 45.27 17.83 -30.37
N PHE A 5 44.75 17.04 -29.39
CA PHE A 5 44.16 17.54 -28.16
C PHE A 5 44.82 16.85 -26.96
N HIS A 6 45.39 17.66 -26.07
CA HIS A 6 45.96 17.19 -24.81
C HIS A 6 45.00 17.56 -23.67
N GLY A 7 44.12 16.58 -23.24
CA GLY A 7 43.14 16.79 -22.20
C GLY A 7 42.08 15.70 -22.17
N VAL A 8 41.09 15.82 -21.30
CA VAL A 8 39.97 14.91 -21.18
C VAL A 8 38.85 15.39 -22.11
N THR A 9 38.42 14.52 -23.04
CA THR A 9 37.24 14.76 -23.87
C THR A 9 36.06 14.04 -23.29
N VAL A 10 34.99 14.76 -23.00
CA VAL A 10 33.72 14.19 -22.58
C VAL A 10 32.72 14.32 -23.72
N THR A 11 32.28 13.20 -24.26
CA THR A 11 31.24 13.17 -25.30
C THR A 11 29.96 12.66 -24.66
N ASN A 12 28.89 13.43 -24.75
CA ASN A 12 27.55 12.94 -24.35
C ASN A 12 27.06 11.95 -25.41
N VAL A 13 26.86 10.69 -25.01
CA VAL A 13 26.32 9.64 -25.88
C VAL A 13 24.89 9.38 -25.43
N ASP A 14 23.91 9.90 -26.17
CA ASP A 14 22.47 9.71 -25.89
C ASP A 14 21.96 8.30 -26.31
N THR A 15 22.86 7.38 -26.59
CA THR A 15 22.55 5.98 -26.91
C THR A 15 22.74 5.09 -25.68
N GLY A 16 21.76 5.06 -24.79
CA GLY A 16 21.76 4.21 -23.60
C GLY A 16 20.36 3.73 -23.24
N ALA A 17 20.27 2.67 -22.42
CA ALA A 17 19.01 2.23 -21.88
C ALA A 17 18.31 3.38 -21.13
N ARG A 18 17.05 3.63 -21.48
CA ARG A 18 16.26 4.69 -20.83
C ARG A 18 15.94 4.28 -19.41
N SER A 19 16.22 5.14 -18.45
CA SER A 19 15.90 4.91 -17.04
C SER A 19 14.39 4.76 -16.85
N ILE A 20 13.98 3.68 -16.19
CA ILE A 20 12.60 3.43 -15.79
C ILE A 20 12.43 3.99 -14.37
N ALA A 21 11.62 5.04 -14.22
CA ALA A 21 11.33 5.63 -12.93
C ALA A 21 10.26 4.82 -12.18
N LEU A 22 10.44 4.66 -10.86
CA LEU A 22 9.43 4.07 -10.00
C LEU A 22 8.24 5.01 -9.83
N PRO A 23 7.00 4.54 -10.01
CA PRO A 23 5.82 5.33 -9.68
C PRO A 23 5.68 5.48 -8.16
N SER A 24 4.97 6.52 -7.71
CA SER A 24 4.67 6.68 -6.28
C SER A 24 3.81 5.52 -5.77
N SER A 25 4.28 4.86 -4.71
CA SER A 25 3.60 3.73 -4.05
C SER A 25 2.67 4.17 -2.90
N SER A 26 2.79 5.42 -2.44
CA SER A 26 2.19 5.93 -1.20
C SER A 26 1.05 6.91 -1.39
N ILE A 27 0.51 7.07 -2.61
CA ILE A 27 -0.67 7.91 -2.85
C ILE A 27 -1.89 7.20 -2.25
N ILE A 28 -2.61 7.89 -1.37
CA ILE A 28 -3.77 7.36 -0.65
C ILE A 28 -5.05 7.85 -1.31
N GLY A 29 -5.96 6.94 -1.62
CA GLY A 29 -7.35 7.22 -1.99
C GLY A 29 -8.23 7.13 -0.75
N LEU A 30 -8.88 8.23 -0.40
CA LEU A 30 -9.67 8.34 0.81
C LEU A 30 -11.12 8.73 0.48
N VAL A 31 -12.08 7.98 0.99
CA VAL A 31 -13.51 8.32 0.90
C VAL A 31 -14.12 8.29 2.28
N ASP A 32 -14.72 9.39 2.69
CA ASP A 32 -15.44 9.50 3.96
C ASP A 32 -16.44 10.64 3.88
N THR A 33 -17.19 10.85 4.94
CA THR A 33 -18.29 11.80 5.01
C THR A 33 -17.87 13.18 5.49
N PHE A 34 -18.59 14.18 4.99
CA PHE A 34 -18.56 15.55 5.48
C PHE A 34 -19.93 16.18 5.34
N THR A 35 -20.10 17.38 5.92
CA THR A 35 -21.31 18.18 5.77
C THR A 35 -20.95 19.45 4.99
N GLU A 36 -21.63 19.68 3.87
CA GLU A 36 -21.49 20.91 3.12
C GLU A 36 -21.98 22.11 3.97
N GLY A 37 -21.24 23.19 3.94
CA GLY A 37 -21.59 24.36 4.73
C GLY A 37 -20.56 25.48 4.71
N PRO A 38 -20.70 26.52 5.49
CA PRO A 38 -19.82 27.69 5.48
C PRO A 38 -18.34 27.41 5.81
N GLY A 39 -18.04 26.27 6.39
CA GLY A 39 -16.65 25.84 6.71
C GLY A 39 -16.02 24.90 5.72
N ALA A 40 -16.71 24.54 4.63
CA ALA A 40 -16.24 23.60 3.62
C ALA A 40 -16.33 24.21 2.22
N THR A 41 -15.25 24.16 1.46
CA THR A 41 -15.22 24.63 0.06
C THR A 41 -15.57 23.54 -0.94
N ALA A 42 -15.43 22.27 -0.57
CA ALA A 42 -15.77 21.12 -1.39
C ALA A 42 -17.27 20.92 -1.54
N LYS A 43 -17.67 20.35 -2.66
CA LYS A 43 -19.01 19.80 -2.88
C LYS A 43 -18.99 18.30 -2.74
N ALA A 44 -20.13 17.70 -2.41
CA ALA A 44 -20.26 16.26 -2.31
C ALA A 44 -19.85 15.59 -3.62
N ASN A 45 -19.05 14.53 -3.48
CA ASN A 45 -18.45 13.76 -4.58
C ASN A 45 -17.45 14.54 -5.45
N ASP A 46 -16.96 15.70 -4.98
CA ASP A 46 -15.80 16.30 -5.61
C ASP A 46 -14.53 15.53 -5.23
N LEU A 47 -13.71 15.30 -6.25
CA LEU A 47 -12.39 14.70 -6.04
C LEU A 47 -11.37 15.82 -5.82
N ILE A 48 -10.66 15.78 -4.72
CA ILE A 48 -9.73 16.81 -4.28
C ILE A 48 -8.36 16.18 -3.97
N LEU A 49 -7.31 16.85 -4.41
CA LEU A 49 -5.94 16.49 -4.04
C LEU A 49 -5.58 17.22 -2.75
N ILE A 50 -5.22 16.47 -1.72
CA ILE A 50 -4.85 16.97 -0.40
C ILE A 50 -3.38 16.62 -0.15
N THR A 51 -2.57 17.62 0.20
CA THR A 51 -1.15 17.46 0.52
C THR A 51 -0.81 17.91 1.94
N SER A 52 -1.77 18.52 2.64
CA SER A 52 -1.61 18.98 4.01
C SER A 52 -2.94 18.93 4.77
N GLU A 53 -2.86 18.87 6.11
CA GLU A 53 -4.02 18.96 6.98
C GLU A 53 -4.82 20.25 6.77
N ARG A 54 -4.12 21.37 6.54
CA ARG A 54 -4.74 22.66 6.29
C ARG A 54 -5.65 22.64 5.06
N GLU A 55 -5.24 21.96 4.00
CA GLU A 55 -6.06 21.79 2.79
C GLU A 55 -7.28 20.91 3.07
N ALA A 56 -7.14 19.85 3.88
CA ALA A 56 -8.27 19.01 4.28
C ALA A 56 -9.30 19.80 5.08
N VAL A 57 -8.85 20.62 6.04
CA VAL A 57 -9.73 21.52 6.82
C VAL A 57 -10.43 22.54 5.92
N ALA A 58 -9.71 23.16 4.99
CA ALA A 58 -10.30 24.13 4.06
C ALA A 58 -11.31 23.50 3.11
N ALA A 59 -11.06 22.25 2.68
CA ALA A 59 -11.94 21.54 1.76
C ALA A 59 -13.23 21.05 2.44
N PHE A 60 -13.11 20.41 3.61
CA PHE A 60 -14.20 19.64 4.21
C PHE A 60 -14.69 20.18 5.56
N GLY A 61 -14.00 21.17 6.12
CA GLY A 61 -14.25 21.68 7.47
C GLY A 61 -13.46 20.92 8.55
N PRO A 62 -13.27 21.53 9.75
CA PRO A 62 -12.41 20.98 10.81
C PRO A 62 -12.97 19.69 11.43
N ASP A 63 -14.30 19.58 11.56
CA ASP A 63 -14.98 18.48 12.26
C ASP A 63 -15.44 17.33 11.35
N ALA A 64 -15.15 17.39 10.05
CA ALA A 64 -15.56 16.38 9.12
C ALA A 64 -14.84 15.04 9.39
N ALA A 65 -15.54 13.91 9.18
CA ALA A 65 -14.95 12.60 9.33
C ALA A 65 -13.73 12.41 8.41
N ILE A 66 -13.85 12.85 7.16
CA ILE A 66 -12.76 12.82 6.19
C ILE A 66 -11.56 13.68 6.62
N THR A 67 -11.77 14.82 7.29
CA THR A 67 -10.69 15.65 7.83
C THR A 67 -9.96 14.94 8.96
N ARG A 68 -10.72 14.30 9.87
CA ARG A 68 -10.13 13.47 10.94
C ARG A 68 -9.33 12.31 10.39
N ALA A 69 -9.80 11.65 9.32
CA ALA A 69 -9.05 10.61 8.63
C ALA A 69 -7.75 11.16 8.00
N CYS A 70 -7.77 12.36 7.40
CA CYS A 70 -6.56 13.02 6.92
C CYS A 70 -5.57 13.32 8.07
N ARG A 71 -6.04 13.81 9.23
CA ARG A 71 -5.20 14.01 10.43
C ARG A 71 -4.56 12.72 10.88
N ALA A 72 -5.31 11.61 10.90
CA ALA A 72 -4.79 10.28 11.23
C ALA A 72 -3.64 9.87 10.29
N ILE A 73 -3.80 10.07 8.99
CA ILE A 73 -2.73 9.81 8.00
C ILE A 73 -1.52 10.71 8.26
N TYR A 74 -1.73 12.01 8.43
CA TYR A 74 -0.67 12.99 8.63
C TYR A 74 0.05 12.89 9.98
N SER A 75 -0.53 12.20 10.95
CA SER A 75 0.15 11.94 12.23
C SER A 75 1.47 11.18 12.05
N ARG A 76 1.58 10.37 10.99
CA ARG A 76 2.78 9.57 10.72
C ARG A 76 3.45 9.91 9.39
N ALA A 77 2.72 10.25 8.34
CA ALA A 77 3.26 10.41 6.99
C ALA A 77 2.85 11.72 6.33
N LYS A 78 3.80 12.35 5.64
CA LYS A 78 3.48 13.38 4.64
C LYS A 78 3.12 12.67 3.33
N ALA A 79 1.85 12.34 3.15
CA ALA A 79 1.34 11.61 1.99
C ALA A 79 0.51 12.54 1.09
N VAL A 80 0.44 12.18 -0.19
CA VAL A 80 -0.53 12.75 -1.13
C VAL A 80 -1.82 11.95 -1.00
N ILE A 81 -2.92 12.64 -0.75
CA ILE A 81 -4.25 12.04 -0.59
C ILE A 81 -5.14 12.50 -1.73
N VAL A 82 -5.73 11.56 -2.45
CA VAL A 82 -6.83 11.81 -3.40
C VAL A 82 -8.12 11.53 -2.64
N ALA A 83 -8.78 12.60 -2.21
CA ALA A 83 -9.93 12.56 -1.32
C ALA A 83 -11.25 12.78 -2.06
N CYS A 84 -12.26 11.98 -1.76
CA CYS A 84 -13.63 12.19 -2.20
C CYS A 84 -14.55 12.30 -0.97
N GLY A 85 -15.05 13.51 -0.70
CA GLY A 85 -16.02 13.75 0.37
C GLY A 85 -17.43 13.39 -0.08
N VAL A 86 -18.11 12.56 0.71
CA VAL A 86 -19.50 12.17 0.48
C VAL A 86 -20.41 12.88 1.49
N ALA A 87 -21.60 13.30 1.07
CA ALA A 87 -22.54 13.91 1.97
C ALA A 87 -22.91 12.97 3.13
N LYS A 88 -22.96 13.51 4.36
CA LYS A 88 -23.41 12.74 5.53
C LYS A 88 -24.91 12.58 5.48
N LEU A 89 -25.36 11.32 5.43
CA LEU A 89 -26.77 10.93 5.39
C LEU A 89 -27.17 10.25 6.71
N SER A 90 -28.45 10.33 7.06
CA SER A 90 -29.00 9.73 8.29
C SER A 90 -29.31 8.25 8.11
N ASP A 91 -29.77 7.85 6.92
CA ASP A 91 -30.04 6.46 6.61
C ASP A 91 -28.77 5.69 6.31
N ARG A 92 -28.59 4.52 6.94
CA ARG A 92 -27.39 3.70 6.81
C ARG A 92 -27.24 3.08 5.42
N ALA A 93 -28.35 2.65 4.81
CA ALA A 93 -28.31 2.01 3.50
C ALA A 93 -28.02 3.02 2.40
N GLU A 94 -28.63 4.20 2.49
CA GLU A 94 -28.32 5.33 1.59
C GLU A 94 -26.86 5.77 1.75
N GLN A 95 -26.37 5.90 2.99
CA GLN A 95 -24.97 6.24 3.22
C GLN A 95 -24.02 5.20 2.65
N THR A 96 -24.32 3.91 2.80
CA THR A 96 -23.52 2.81 2.20
C THR A 96 -23.49 2.93 0.68
N SER A 97 -24.64 3.17 0.05
CA SER A 97 -24.76 3.36 -1.39
C SER A 97 -24.00 4.60 -1.87
N ALA A 98 -24.08 5.70 -1.13
CA ALA A 98 -23.37 6.95 -1.44
C ALA A 98 -21.83 6.78 -1.34
N ILE A 99 -21.33 6.03 -0.34
CA ILE A 99 -19.90 5.73 -0.21
C ILE A 99 -19.42 4.84 -1.36
N ILE A 100 -20.14 3.76 -1.70
CA ILE A 100 -19.79 2.90 -2.83
C ILE A 100 -19.78 3.70 -4.13
N GLY A 101 -20.74 4.58 -4.29
CA GLY A 101 -20.85 5.45 -5.44
C GLY A 101 -21.25 4.75 -6.73
N SER A 102 -21.39 5.53 -7.77
CA SER A 102 -21.80 5.08 -9.10
C SER A 102 -21.23 6.00 -10.19
N VAL A 103 -21.51 5.67 -11.44
CA VAL A 103 -21.28 6.56 -12.57
C VAL A 103 -22.62 7.17 -12.95
N LEU A 104 -22.72 8.49 -12.88
CA LEU A 104 -23.92 9.23 -13.22
C LEU A 104 -24.12 9.31 -14.75
N ALA A 105 -25.30 9.72 -15.17
CA ALA A 105 -25.65 9.82 -16.59
C ALA A 105 -24.79 10.82 -17.39
N ASP A 106 -24.24 11.83 -16.72
CA ASP A 106 -23.27 12.79 -17.26
C ASP A 106 -21.83 12.27 -17.29
N GLY A 107 -21.58 11.02 -16.84
CA GLY A 107 -20.28 10.41 -16.74
C GLY A 107 -19.50 10.74 -15.47
N LYS A 108 -20.00 11.62 -14.59
CA LYS A 108 -19.36 11.93 -13.31
C LYS A 108 -19.42 10.71 -12.40
N ARG A 109 -18.30 10.39 -11.76
CA ARG A 109 -18.20 9.34 -10.77
C ARG A 109 -18.40 9.88 -9.36
N THR A 110 -19.03 9.08 -8.50
CA THR A 110 -19.32 9.42 -7.10
C THR A 110 -18.69 8.42 -6.13
N GLY A 111 -18.57 8.79 -4.87
CA GLY A 111 -18.04 7.91 -3.81
C GLY A 111 -16.70 7.27 -4.16
N LEU A 112 -16.56 5.97 -3.89
CA LEU A 112 -15.34 5.20 -4.20
C LEU A 112 -14.99 5.23 -5.69
N GLN A 113 -16.01 5.24 -6.59
CA GLN A 113 -15.75 5.24 -8.03
C GLN A 113 -15.04 6.53 -8.50
N ALA A 114 -15.21 7.65 -7.79
CA ALA A 114 -14.53 8.90 -8.12
C ALA A 114 -13.00 8.78 -8.06
N LEU A 115 -12.45 7.90 -7.23
CA LEU A 115 -10.99 7.69 -7.11
C LEU A 115 -10.33 7.22 -8.41
N LEU A 116 -11.10 6.63 -9.34
CA LEU A 116 -10.61 6.24 -10.66
C LEU A 116 -10.16 7.46 -11.50
N ASP A 117 -10.70 8.63 -11.21
CA ASP A 117 -10.37 9.86 -11.93
C ASP A 117 -9.12 10.56 -11.38
N GLY A 118 -8.52 10.07 -10.30
CA GLY A 118 -7.35 10.66 -9.67
C GLY A 118 -6.17 10.85 -10.63
N LYS A 119 -5.90 9.85 -11.46
CA LYS A 119 -4.82 9.93 -12.45
C LYS A 119 -5.11 10.94 -13.56
N SER A 120 -6.33 10.97 -14.09
CA SER A 120 -6.70 11.87 -15.18
C SER A 120 -6.79 13.33 -14.72
N ARG A 121 -7.21 13.58 -13.48
CA ARG A 121 -7.39 14.94 -12.94
C ARG A 121 -6.13 15.52 -12.32
N PHE A 122 -5.34 14.69 -11.60
CA PHE A 122 -4.23 15.16 -10.77
C PHE A 122 -2.90 14.48 -11.11
N ASN A 123 -2.87 13.59 -12.09
CA ASN A 123 -1.73 12.68 -12.34
C ASN A 123 -1.32 11.88 -11.08
N ALA A 124 -2.27 11.66 -10.17
CA ALA A 124 -2.09 10.97 -8.90
C ALA A 124 -2.99 9.72 -8.85
N GLN A 125 -2.40 8.55 -9.05
CA GLN A 125 -3.13 7.28 -9.00
C GLN A 125 -3.01 6.69 -7.60
N PRO A 126 -4.13 6.51 -6.86
CA PRO A 126 -4.10 5.90 -5.53
C PRO A 126 -3.55 4.47 -5.56
N ARG A 127 -2.72 4.15 -4.55
CA ARG A 127 -2.12 2.82 -4.33
C ARG A 127 -2.50 2.21 -2.98
N LEU A 128 -3.02 3.02 -2.10
CA LEU A 128 -3.59 2.63 -0.82
C LEU A 128 -5.01 3.21 -0.78
N LEU A 129 -6.01 2.40 -0.46
CA LEU A 129 -7.40 2.83 -0.44
C LEU A 129 -7.97 2.64 0.97
N ALA A 130 -8.70 3.63 1.46
CA ALA A 130 -9.40 3.57 2.72
C ALA A 130 -10.78 4.23 2.63
N ALA A 131 -11.76 3.62 3.28
CA ALA A 131 -13.07 4.18 3.56
C ALA A 131 -13.36 4.01 5.05
N PRO A 132 -12.74 4.84 5.92
CA PRO A 132 -12.72 4.64 7.36
C PRO A 132 -14.13 4.48 7.94
N LYS A 133 -14.30 3.52 8.88
CA LYS A 133 -15.58 3.12 9.46
C LYS A 133 -16.54 2.46 8.46
N HIS A 134 -16.66 2.99 7.25
CA HIS A 134 -17.62 2.48 6.25
C HIS A 134 -17.21 1.12 5.71
N SER A 135 -15.90 0.88 5.59
CA SER A 135 -15.34 -0.40 5.14
C SER A 135 -15.63 -1.59 6.08
N ALA A 136 -16.05 -1.36 7.32
CA ALA A 136 -16.58 -2.39 8.23
C ALA A 136 -17.96 -2.94 7.79
N THR A 137 -18.60 -2.32 6.80
CA THR A 137 -19.78 -2.85 6.13
C THR A 137 -19.33 -3.66 4.92
N GLN A 138 -19.70 -4.94 4.83
CA GLN A 138 -19.22 -5.87 3.80
C GLN A 138 -19.38 -5.35 2.37
N ALA A 139 -20.51 -4.71 2.05
CA ALA A 139 -20.74 -4.13 0.72
C ALA A 139 -19.69 -3.07 0.34
N VAL A 140 -19.31 -2.20 1.29
CA VAL A 140 -18.27 -1.18 1.08
C VAL A 140 -16.89 -1.83 0.98
N GLY A 141 -16.58 -2.78 1.88
CA GLY A 141 -15.32 -3.53 1.83
C GLY A 141 -15.11 -4.24 0.49
N THR A 142 -16.16 -4.92 0.00
CA THR A 142 -16.12 -5.60 -1.32
C THR A 142 -15.94 -4.61 -2.46
N ALA A 143 -16.63 -3.46 -2.43
CA ALA A 143 -16.48 -2.42 -3.44
C ALA A 143 -15.08 -1.80 -3.42
N LEU A 144 -14.51 -1.62 -2.22
CA LEU A 144 -13.14 -1.11 -2.04
C LEU A 144 -12.10 -2.08 -2.63
N VAL A 145 -12.27 -3.39 -2.42
CA VAL A 145 -11.40 -4.43 -3.00
C VAL A 145 -11.51 -4.45 -4.53
N ALA A 146 -12.72 -4.38 -5.07
CA ALA A 146 -12.93 -4.33 -6.52
C ALA A 146 -12.30 -3.08 -7.17
N LEU A 147 -12.32 -1.96 -6.45
CA LEU A 147 -11.62 -0.75 -6.88
C LEU A 147 -10.10 -0.92 -6.79
N ALA A 148 -9.61 -1.56 -5.73
CA ALA A 148 -8.18 -1.86 -5.55
C ALA A 148 -7.64 -2.74 -6.69
N ASP A 149 -8.42 -3.68 -7.20
CA ASP A 149 -8.04 -4.49 -8.36
C ASP A 149 -7.85 -3.63 -9.61
N LYS A 150 -8.75 -2.69 -9.87
CA LYS A 150 -8.67 -1.78 -11.04
C LYS A 150 -7.48 -0.83 -10.95
N LEU A 151 -7.18 -0.32 -9.75
CA LEU A 151 -6.11 0.65 -9.51
C LEU A 151 -4.74 0.00 -9.23
N ARG A 152 -4.66 -1.33 -9.06
CA ARG A 152 -3.50 -2.03 -8.49
C ARG A 152 -3.10 -1.40 -7.15
N ALA A 153 -4.08 -1.29 -6.26
CA ALA A 153 -3.93 -0.70 -4.93
C ALA A 153 -4.17 -1.77 -3.85
N ILE A 154 -3.91 -1.42 -2.61
CA ILE A 154 -4.31 -2.21 -1.43
C ILE A 154 -5.52 -1.54 -0.80
N ALA A 155 -6.59 -2.31 -0.60
CA ALA A 155 -7.76 -1.91 0.18
C ALA A 155 -7.50 -2.15 1.66
N ILE A 156 -7.38 -1.09 2.43
CA ILE A 156 -7.24 -1.15 3.89
C ILE A 156 -8.64 -1.10 4.48
N ILE A 157 -9.06 -2.20 5.06
CA ILE A 157 -10.44 -2.44 5.50
C ILE A 157 -10.47 -2.42 7.03
N ASP A 158 -11.43 -1.71 7.61
CA ASP A 158 -11.70 -1.77 9.04
C ASP A 158 -12.53 -3.03 9.35
N GLY A 159 -12.14 -3.73 10.41
CA GLY A 159 -12.97 -4.77 10.99
C GLY A 159 -14.14 -4.22 11.81
N PRO A 160 -15.02 -5.11 12.34
CA PRO A 160 -16.20 -4.70 13.08
C PRO A 160 -15.91 -4.04 14.43
N ASN A 161 -14.69 -4.14 14.95
CA ASN A 161 -14.25 -3.57 16.22
C ASN A 161 -15.13 -3.97 17.43
N THR A 162 -15.64 -5.20 17.44
CA THR A 162 -16.52 -5.73 18.50
C THR A 162 -15.86 -6.89 19.23
N THR A 163 -15.82 -8.07 18.66
CA THR A 163 -15.17 -9.27 19.20
C THR A 163 -14.20 -9.87 18.20
N ASP A 164 -13.33 -10.79 18.66
CA ASP A 164 -12.38 -11.48 17.79
C ASP A 164 -13.13 -12.42 16.82
N GLU A 165 -14.18 -13.11 17.29
CA GLU A 165 -15.01 -13.99 16.47
C GLU A 165 -15.71 -13.20 15.36
N ALA A 166 -16.21 -12.00 15.66
CA ALA A 166 -16.84 -11.14 14.66
C ALA A 166 -15.83 -10.65 13.62
N ALA A 167 -14.59 -10.34 14.02
CA ALA A 167 -13.53 -9.96 13.13
C ALA A 167 -13.12 -11.12 12.20
N ILE A 168 -12.99 -12.34 12.74
CA ILE A 168 -12.67 -13.55 11.99
C ILE A 168 -13.79 -13.85 10.98
N ALA A 169 -15.05 -13.88 11.42
CA ALA A 169 -16.20 -14.10 10.55
C ALA A 169 -16.31 -13.01 9.45
N TYR A 170 -15.89 -11.78 9.74
CA TYR A 170 -15.85 -10.72 8.75
C TYR A 170 -14.73 -10.95 7.72
N ALA A 171 -13.54 -11.37 8.15
CA ALA A 171 -12.42 -11.68 7.29
C ALA A 171 -12.73 -12.79 6.26
N GLU A 172 -13.52 -13.80 6.67
CA GLU A 172 -13.94 -14.93 5.82
C GLU A 172 -14.78 -14.51 4.59
N ASN A 173 -15.37 -13.30 4.60
CA ASN A 173 -16.09 -12.77 3.44
C ASN A 173 -15.17 -12.34 2.29
N PHE A 174 -13.86 -12.34 2.49
CA PHE A 174 -12.88 -11.90 1.50
C PHE A 174 -11.92 -13.05 1.18
N GLY A 175 -11.54 -13.20 -0.07
CA GLY A 175 -10.50 -14.14 -0.51
C GLY A 175 -9.47 -13.42 -1.38
N ALA A 176 -9.31 -12.10 -1.16
CA ALA A 176 -8.66 -11.22 -2.10
C ALA A 176 -7.24 -10.82 -1.65
N LYS A 177 -6.27 -10.93 -2.55
CA LYS A 177 -4.88 -10.53 -2.33
C LYS A 177 -4.68 -9.02 -2.13
N ARG A 178 -5.71 -8.21 -2.38
CA ARG A 178 -5.66 -6.75 -2.22
C ARG A 178 -6.41 -6.25 -1.01
N ALA A 179 -7.00 -7.16 -0.24
CA ALA A 179 -7.66 -6.85 1.01
C ALA A 179 -6.67 -6.96 2.18
N PHE A 180 -6.51 -5.88 2.93
CA PHE A 180 -5.74 -5.82 4.17
C PHE A 180 -6.67 -5.37 5.28
N LEU A 181 -7.03 -6.29 6.17
CA LEU A 181 -7.99 -6.05 7.24
C LEU A 181 -7.26 -5.67 8.52
N VAL A 182 -7.74 -4.63 9.19
CA VAL A 182 -7.25 -4.20 10.50
C VAL A 182 -8.39 -4.20 11.52
N ASP A 183 -8.17 -4.85 12.67
CA ASP A 183 -9.08 -4.90 13.80
C ASP A 183 -8.27 -5.14 15.10
N PRO A 184 -8.54 -4.40 16.18
CA PRO A 184 -9.57 -3.37 16.38
C PRO A 184 -9.20 -2.00 15.80
N GLY A 185 -10.13 -1.03 15.94
CA GLY A 185 -9.85 0.38 15.75
C GLY A 185 -8.96 0.97 16.84
N VAL A 186 -8.67 2.26 16.76
CA VAL A 186 -7.78 2.99 17.66
C VAL A 186 -8.53 3.94 18.57
N ARG A 187 -7.88 4.38 19.63
CA ARG A 187 -8.27 5.54 20.46
C ARG A 187 -7.20 6.61 20.33
N TYR A 188 -7.64 7.86 20.25
CA TYR A 188 -6.74 9.01 20.20
C TYR A 188 -7.34 10.21 20.94
N TRP A 189 -6.51 11.18 21.28
CA TRP A 189 -6.96 12.44 21.85
C TRP A 189 -7.40 13.38 20.74
N ASP A 190 -8.69 13.67 20.69
CA ASP A 190 -9.24 14.65 19.78
C ASP A 190 -9.19 16.04 20.44
N THR A 191 -8.40 16.95 19.87
CA THR A 191 -8.19 18.31 20.39
C THR A 191 -9.42 19.19 20.22
N GLU A 192 -10.25 18.95 19.21
CA GLU A 192 -11.48 19.70 18.95
C GLU A 192 -12.58 19.35 19.99
N GLN A 193 -12.65 18.06 20.33
CA GLN A 193 -13.61 17.56 21.31
C GLN A 193 -13.07 17.59 22.75
N ALA A 194 -11.77 17.87 22.94
CA ALA A 194 -11.06 17.78 24.20
C ALA A 194 -11.32 16.44 24.94
N ALA A 195 -11.36 15.34 24.21
CA ALA A 195 -11.69 14.03 24.72
C ALA A 195 -10.92 12.92 24.00
N THR A 196 -10.78 11.77 24.67
CA THR A 196 -10.34 10.53 24.00
C THR A 196 -11.51 9.94 23.24
N VAL A 197 -11.33 9.72 21.94
CA VAL A 197 -12.38 9.22 21.04
C VAL A 197 -11.92 7.94 20.34
N ASP A 198 -12.88 7.08 20.00
CA ASP A 198 -12.65 5.91 19.18
C ASP A 198 -12.64 6.30 17.70
N ALA A 199 -11.72 5.68 16.94
CA ALA A 199 -11.59 5.88 15.49
C ALA A 199 -11.31 4.56 14.76
N PRO A 200 -11.71 4.47 13.47
CA PRO A 200 -11.34 3.34 12.63
C PRO A 200 -9.81 3.27 12.40
N GLY A 201 -9.27 2.06 12.30
CA GLY A 201 -7.83 1.84 12.16
C GLY A 201 -7.29 2.13 10.77
N SER A 202 -8.12 2.01 9.72
CA SER A 202 -7.68 2.02 8.32
C SER A 202 -6.94 3.29 7.90
N ALA A 203 -7.36 4.48 8.37
CA ALA A 203 -6.68 5.75 8.07
C ALA A 203 -5.27 5.80 8.69
N TRP A 204 -5.15 5.37 9.95
CA TRP A 204 -3.86 5.29 10.65
C TRP A 204 -2.91 4.29 9.98
N VAL A 205 -3.44 3.14 9.58
CA VAL A 205 -2.69 2.11 8.84
C VAL A 205 -2.26 2.63 7.46
N ALA A 206 -3.12 3.36 6.74
CA ALA A 206 -2.76 3.98 5.46
C ALA A 206 -1.58 4.95 5.61
N GLY A 207 -1.59 5.78 6.67
CA GLY A 207 -0.46 6.65 7.03
C GLY A 207 0.80 5.86 7.35
N LEU A 208 0.68 4.74 8.08
CA LEU A 208 1.80 3.88 8.42
C LEU A 208 2.41 3.21 7.18
N PHE A 209 1.60 2.74 6.24
CA PHE A 209 2.07 2.23 4.94
C PHE A 209 2.85 3.32 4.18
N ALA A 210 2.28 4.52 4.06
CA ALA A 210 2.90 5.62 3.34
C ALA A 210 4.24 6.06 3.98
N TRP A 211 4.32 6.04 5.30
CA TRP A 211 5.55 6.30 6.03
C TRP A 211 6.59 5.20 5.80
N THR A 212 6.17 3.93 5.89
CA THR A 212 7.05 2.77 5.67
C THR A 212 7.65 2.80 4.26
N ASP A 213 6.84 3.13 3.25
CA ASP A 213 7.30 3.28 1.86
C ASP A 213 8.41 4.33 1.71
N ARG A 214 8.26 5.45 2.41
CA ARG A 214 9.24 6.55 2.34
C ARG A 214 10.55 6.21 3.04
N GLU A 215 10.47 5.56 4.22
CA GLU A 215 11.65 5.30 5.05
C GLU A 215 12.41 4.03 4.63
N TYR A 216 11.68 3.00 4.20
CA TYR A 216 12.25 1.66 3.96
C TYR A 216 11.99 1.11 2.56
N GLY A 217 11.12 1.76 1.77
CA GLY A 217 10.70 1.31 0.45
C GLY A 217 9.39 0.51 0.48
N PHE A 218 8.74 0.45 -0.70
CA PHE A 218 7.42 -0.18 -0.88
C PHE A 218 7.41 -1.70 -0.63
N TRP A 219 8.57 -2.32 -0.59
CA TRP A 219 8.78 -3.74 -0.30
C TRP A 219 8.89 -4.06 1.18
N ALA A 220 9.00 -3.04 2.02
CA ALA A 220 9.09 -3.22 3.46
C ALA A 220 7.70 -3.44 4.09
N SER A 221 7.66 -4.29 5.12
CA SER A 221 6.43 -4.55 5.86
C SER A 221 6.08 -3.39 6.79
N PRO A 222 4.80 -2.95 6.84
CA PRO A 222 4.32 -2.00 7.83
C PRO A 222 4.11 -2.64 9.21
N SER A 223 4.14 -3.98 9.31
CA SER A 223 4.04 -4.70 10.58
C SER A 223 5.22 -4.38 11.49
N ASN A 224 4.98 -4.43 12.79
CA ASN A 224 5.94 -4.06 13.85
C ASN A 224 6.45 -2.61 13.73
N LYS A 225 5.64 -1.72 13.15
CA LYS A 225 5.90 -0.28 13.12
C LYS A 225 4.96 0.44 14.07
N GLU A 226 5.50 1.43 14.77
CA GLU A 226 4.79 2.19 15.79
C GLU A 226 3.83 3.20 15.17
N PHE A 227 2.63 3.28 15.71
CA PHE A 227 1.69 4.37 15.45
C PHE A 227 2.06 5.62 16.27
N VAL A 228 1.81 6.78 15.71
CA VAL A 228 1.99 8.07 16.39
C VAL A 228 0.64 8.70 16.64
N GLY A 229 0.42 9.22 17.86
CA GLY A 229 -0.77 9.99 18.21
C GLY A 229 -1.97 9.16 18.68
N ILE A 230 -1.84 7.83 18.79
CA ILE A 230 -2.89 7.01 19.40
C ILE A 230 -2.61 6.81 20.90
N THR A 231 -3.67 6.72 21.68
CA THR A 231 -3.62 6.56 23.15
C THR A 231 -4.13 5.20 23.59
N GLY A 232 -4.69 4.41 22.68
CA GLY A 232 -5.24 3.10 22.96
C GLY A 232 -5.83 2.42 21.72
N THR A 233 -6.47 1.30 21.96
CA THR A 233 -7.23 0.53 20.96
C THR A 233 -8.70 0.48 21.34
N GLY A 234 -9.58 0.28 20.38
CA GLY A 234 -11.03 0.22 20.59
C GLY A 234 -11.43 -0.92 21.56
N ARG A 235 -10.70 -2.04 21.51
CA ARG A 235 -10.72 -3.10 22.52
C ARG A 235 -9.31 -3.58 22.78
N ALA A 236 -9.05 -4.10 23.99
CA ALA A 236 -7.75 -4.66 24.32
C ALA A 236 -7.51 -5.96 23.53
N VAL A 237 -6.37 -6.06 22.88
CA VAL A 237 -5.87 -7.29 22.28
C VAL A 237 -4.65 -7.70 23.08
N GLU A 238 -4.75 -8.86 23.72
CA GLU A 238 -3.65 -9.44 24.47
C GLU A 238 -2.53 -9.83 23.50
N PHE A 239 -1.32 -9.47 23.89
CA PHE A 239 -0.10 -9.87 23.21
C PHE A 239 0.96 -10.28 24.24
N LEU A 240 1.55 -11.42 24.01
CA LEU A 240 2.67 -11.92 24.80
C LEU A 240 3.69 -12.53 23.85
N ASP A 241 4.93 -12.04 23.91
CA ASP A 241 6.01 -12.54 23.07
C ASP A 241 6.29 -14.03 23.34
N GLY A 242 6.35 -14.82 22.28
CA GLY A 242 6.60 -16.25 22.35
C GLY A 242 5.39 -17.10 22.69
N ASP A 243 4.21 -16.50 22.92
CA ASP A 243 2.96 -17.22 23.14
C ASP A 243 2.11 -17.26 21.84
N ASP A 244 2.01 -18.44 21.25
CA ASP A 244 1.23 -18.67 20.02
C ASP A 244 -0.28 -18.77 20.30
N THR A 245 -0.70 -18.81 21.57
CA THR A 245 -2.12 -18.86 21.98
C THR A 245 -2.71 -17.49 22.28
N CYS A 246 -1.90 -16.42 22.29
CA CYS A 246 -2.37 -15.07 22.57
C CYS A 246 -3.37 -14.55 21.52
N ARG A 247 -4.24 -13.61 21.93
CA ARG A 247 -5.30 -13.07 21.06
C ARG A 247 -4.79 -12.40 19.80
N ALA A 248 -3.62 -11.75 19.87
CA ALA A 248 -2.99 -11.17 18.69
C ALA A 248 -2.66 -12.25 17.65
N ASN A 249 -2.13 -13.40 18.09
CA ASN A 249 -1.85 -14.52 17.19
C ASN A 249 -3.11 -15.17 16.63
N LEU A 250 -4.19 -15.29 17.43
CA LEU A 250 -5.48 -15.75 16.96
C LEU A 250 -6.00 -14.92 15.77
N LEU A 251 -5.93 -13.59 15.86
CA LEU A 251 -6.32 -12.68 14.77
C LEU A 251 -5.38 -12.80 13.56
N ASN A 252 -4.08 -12.87 13.79
CA ASN A 252 -3.10 -13.02 12.70
C ASN A 252 -3.25 -14.36 11.96
N ASN A 253 -3.64 -15.42 12.65
CA ASN A 253 -3.93 -16.73 12.03
C ASN A 253 -5.11 -16.65 11.04
N ALA A 254 -6.06 -15.74 11.29
CA ALA A 254 -7.14 -15.40 10.35
C ALA A 254 -6.73 -14.31 9.33
N ASN A 255 -5.43 -14.02 9.18
CA ASN A 255 -4.87 -12.98 8.30
C ASN A 255 -5.36 -11.55 8.63
N ILE A 256 -5.77 -11.29 9.86
CA ILE A 256 -6.20 -9.99 10.35
C ILE A 256 -5.00 -9.28 10.99
N ALA A 257 -4.65 -8.10 10.51
CA ALA A 257 -3.68 -7.26 11.19
C ALA A 257 -4.33 -6.63 12.42
N THR A 258 -3.62 -6.67 13.54
CA THR A 258 -4.10 -6.11 14.80
C THR A 258 -3.15 -5.04 15.32
N ILE A 259 -3.52 -4.40 16.42
CA ILE A 259 -2.70 -3.38 17.07
C ILE A 259 -2.34 -3.91 18.47
N ILE A 260 -1.05 -4.13 18.67
CA ILE A 260 -0.50 -4.56 19.95
C ILE A 260 0.07 -3.38 20.73
N ARG A 261 0.19 -3.54 22.05
CA ARG A 261 0.91 -2.62 22.92
C ARG A 261 2.19 -3.27 23.39
N ASP A 262 3.30 -2.90 22.78
CA ASP A 262 4.63 -3.34 23.12
C ASP A 262 5.60 -2.18 22.86
N ASP A 263 6.10 -1.55 23.91
CA ASP A 263 6.89 -0.32 23.86
C ASP A 263 6.28 0.71 22.89
N GLY A 264 5.01 1.07 23.13
CA GLY A 264 4.16 1.84 22.26
C GLY A 264 3.03 1.00 21.64
N PHE A 265 2.31 1.57 20.67
CA PHE A 265 1.29 0.86 19.92
C PHE A 265 1.82 0.54 18.51
N ARG A 266 1.82 -0.74 18.15
CA ARG A 266 2.40 -1.23 16.90
C ARG A 266 1.38 -1.98 16.07
N LEU A 267 1.45 -1.81 14.74
CA LEU A 267 0.73 -2.69 13.82
C LEU A 267 1.34 -4.09 13.89
N TRP A 268 0.50 -5.11 14.04
CA TRP A 268 0.94 -6.51 14.10
C TRP A 268 0.17 -7.35 13.12
N GLY A 269 0.84 -7.73 12.02
CA GLY A 269 0.29 -8.46 10.88
C GLY A 269 0.72 -7.84 9.56
N ASN A 270 1.04 -8.70 8.59
CA ASN A 270 1.58 -8.34 7.28
C ASN A 270 0.87 -9.10 6.13
N ARG A 271 -0.21 -9.84 6.45
CA ARG A 271 -0.88 -10.71 5.51
C ARG A 271 -2.10 -10.04 4.89
N THR A 272 -2.36 -10.39 3.65
CA THR A 272 -3.62 -10.09 2.95
C THR A 272 -4.64 -11.18 3.24
N LEU A 273 -5.91 -10.90 2.94
CA LEU A 273 -6.98 -11.91 3.04
C LEU A 273 -7.02 -12.87 1.83
N SER A 274 -5.87 -13.09 1.15
CA SER A 274 -5.80 -13.98 0.02
C SER A 274 -6.01 -15.44 0.42
N SER A 275 -6.83 -16.15 -0.33
CA SER A 275 -6.95 -17.61 -0.23
C SER A 275 -5.78 -18.36 -0.88
N ASP A 276 -5.00 -17.68 -1.76
CA ASP A 276 -3.80 -18.23 -2.38
C ASP A 276 -2.56 -17.90 -1.54
N PRO A 277 -1.85 -18.90 -0.97
CA PRO A 277 -0.65 -18.69 -0.15
C PRO A 277 0.46 -17.91 -0.86
N LYS A 278 0.50 -17.96 -2.19
CA LYS A 278 1.46 -17.18 -3.00
C LYS A 278 1.33 -15.68 -2.73
N TRP A 279 0.13 -15.20 -2.47
CA TRP A 279 -0.19 -13.79 -2.28
C TRP A 279 -0.49 -13.43 -0.82
N ALA A 280 -0.06 -14.27 0.12
CA ALA A 280 -0.29 -14.05 1.53
C ALA A 280 0.31 -12.72 2.02
N PHE A 281 1.55 -12.39 1.63
CA PHE A 281 2.19 -11.16 2.10
C PHE A 281 1.79 -9.94 1.27
N VAL A 282 1.35 -8.88 1.95
CA VAL A 282 0.97 -7.60 1.32
C VAL A 282 2.15 -6.97 0.56
N THR A 283 3.37 -7.15 1.05
CA THR A 283 4.60 -6.65 0.43
C THR A 283 4.83 -7.27 -0.95
N ARG A 284 4.57 -8.57 -1.12
CA ARG A 284 4.66 -9.27 -2.41
C ARG A 284 3.69 -8.70 -3.43
N VAL A 285 2.43 -8.49 -3.03
CA VAL A 285 1.40 -7.92 -3.91
C VAL A 285 1.83 -6.52 -4.37
N ARG A 286 2.30 -5.69 -3.43
CA ARG A 286 2.74 -4.32 -3.71
C ARG A 286 3.99 -4.28 -4.61
N THR A 287 4.97 -5.14 -4.33
CA THR A 287 6.18 -5.24 -5.16
C THR A 287 5.83 -5.59 -6.60
N MET A 288 4.97 -6.60 -6.80
CA MET A 288 4.52 -6.96 -8.14
C MET A 288 3.80 -5.82 -8.85
N ASP A 289 2.91 -5.10 -8.15
CA ASP A 289 2.18 -3.98 -8.72
C ASP A 289 3.09 -2.82 -9.14
N ILE A 290 4.03 -2.44 -8.30
CA ILE A 290 4.97 -1.34 -8.57
C ILE A 290 5.90 -1.70 -9.73
N VAL A 291 6.39 -2.95 -9.80
CA VAL A 291 7.19 -3.42 -10.92
C VAL A 291 6.39 -3.36 -12.23
N MET A 292 5.16 -3.87 -12.22
CA MET A 292 4.29 -3.81 -13.42
C MET A 292 4.04 -2.38 -13.87
N ASP A 293 3.75 -1.48 -12.94
CA ASP A 293 3.48 -0.08 -13.27
C ASP A 293 4.73 0.65 -13.78
N ALA A 294 5.88 0.41 -13.19
CA ALA A 294 7.14 0.97 -13.66
C ALA A 294 7.44 0.54 -15.09
N ILE A 295 7.23 -0.74 -15.40
CA ILE A 295 7.39 -1.27 -16.76
C ILE A 295 6.42 -0.62 -17.72
N LEU A 296 5.13 -0.50 -17.37
CA LEU A 296 4.11 0.14 -18.20
C LEU A 296 4.44 1.62 -18.49
N TYR A 297 4.88 2.36 -17.50
CA TYR A 297 5.22 3.78 -17.69
C TYR A 297 6.54 3.97 -18.43
N GLY A 298 7.53 3.17 -18.09
CA GLY A 298 8.87 3.25 -18.66
C GLY A 298 8.93 2.86 -20.14
N HIS A 299 7.98 2.05 -20.63
CA HIS A 299 7.98 1.56 -22.00
C HIS A 299 6.94 2.22 -22.92
N LYS A 300 6.30 3.31 -22.52
CA LYS A 300 5.39 4.06 -23.44
C LYS A 300 6.10 4.53 -24.71
N TRP A 301 7.39 4.82 -24.65
CA TRP A 301 8.19 5.20 -25.80
C TRP A 301 8.37 4.08 -26.81
N ALA A 302 8.20 2.81 -26.40
CA ALA A 302 8.38 1.63 -27.23
C ALA A 302 7.15 1.34 -28.12
N VAL A 303 5.99 1.95 -27.80
CA VAL A 303 4.76 1.82 -28.59
C VAL A 303 4.94 2.49 -29.96
N ASP A 304 4.44 1.85 -31.01
CA ASP A 304 4.49 2.29 -32.43
C ASP A 304 5.93 2.43 -32.99
N ARG A 305 6.92 1.82 -32.36
CA ARG A 305 8.28 1.72 -32.88
C ARG A 305 8.43 0.52 -33.81
N SER A 306 9.28 0.67 -34.85
CA SER A 306 9.64 -0.43 -35.74
C SER A 306 10.35 -1.54 -34.98
N ILE A 307 9.91 -2.78 -35.16
CA ILE A 307 10.51 -3.97 -34.54
C ILE A 307 11.82 -4.29 -35.27
N THR A 308 12.93 -3.86 -34.69
CA THR A 308 14.30 -4.13 -35.17
C THR A 308 15.08 -4.88 -34.10
N ALA A 309 16.21 -5.48 -34.47
CA ALA A 309 17.10 -6.10 -33.48
C ALA A 309 17.56 -5.10 -32.41
N THR A 310 17.84 -3.86 -32.81
CA THR A 310 18.21 -2.76 -31.87
C THR A 310 17.06 -2.46 -30.92
N TYR A 311 15.81 -2.36 -31.42
CA TYR A 311 14.62 -2.13 -30.59
C TYR A 311 14.46 -3.22 -29.51
N VAL A 312 14.57 -4.50 -29.90
CA VAL A 312 14.44 -5.62 -28.95
C VAL A 312 15.55 -5.57 -27.91
N LYS A 313 16.77 -5.25 -28.35
CA LYS A 313 17.93 -5.10 -27.46
C LYS A 313 17.74 -3.95 -26.48
N ASP A 314 17.36 -2.76 -26.93
CA ASP A 314 17.17 -1.57 -26.11
C ASP A 314 16.11 -1.78 -25.02
N VAL A 315 14.97 -2.42 -25.37
CA VAL A 315 13.93 -2.76 -24.40
C VAL A 315 14.45 -3.77 -23.37
N THR A 316 15.15 -4.82 -23.82
CA THR A 316 15.68 -5.85 -22.93
C THR A 316 16.72 -5.28 -21.97
N GLU A 317 17.65 -4.47 -22.46
CA GLU A 317 18.69 -3.82 -21.63
C GLU A 317 18.06 -2.81 -20.64
N GLY A 318 17.04 -2.05 -21.06
CA GLY A 318 16.29 -1.16 -20.18
C GLY A 318 15.60 -1.89 -19.03
N LEU A 319 14.94 -3.01 -19.33
CA LEU A 319 14.32 -3.88 -18.33
C LEU A 319 15.37 -4.48 -17.38
N GLN A 320 16.49 -4.99 -17.92
CA GLN A 320 17.57 -5.57 -17.10
C GLN A 320 18.21 -4.52 -16.19
N ALA A 321 18.41 -3.29 -16.66
CA ALA A 321 18.93 -2.19 -15.86
C ALA A 321 17.98 -1.86 -14.70
N PHE A 322 16.70 -1.72 -14.99
CA PHE A 322 15.67 -1.46 -13.98
C PHE A 322 15.60 -2.56 -12.91
N MET A 323 15.57 -3.82 -13.32
CA MET A 323 15.53 -4.94 -12.37
C MET A 323 16.81 -5.05 -11.55
N ARG A 324 17.96 -4.68 -12.12
CA ARG A 324 19.25 -4.60 -11.39
C ARG A 324 19.21 -3.49 -10.34
N ASP A 325 18.61 -2.35 -10.64
CA ASP A 325 18.45 -1.26 -9.68
C ASP A 325 17.55 -1.67 -8.51
N LEU A 326 16.45 -2.38 -8.77
CA LEU A 326 15.59 -2.95 -7.71
C LEU A 326 16.34 -3.96 -6.84
N LYS A 327 17.18 -4.81 -7.45
CA LYS A 327 18.03 -5.74 -6.70
C LYS A 327 19.05 -5.01 -5.83
N ASN A 328 19.69 -3.97 -6.34
CA ASN A 328 20.67 -3.16 -5.59
C ASN A 328 20.02 -2.40 -4.42
N GLN A 329 18.75 -1.98 -4.58
CA GLN A 329 17.97 -1.36 -3.51
C GLN A 329 17.46 -2.36 -2.46
N GLY A 330 17.56 -3.66 -2.73
CA GLY A 330 17.06 -4.72 -1.84
C GLY A 330 15.56 -4.98 -1.96
N ALA A 331 14.92 -4.50 -3.03
CA ALA A 331 13.48 -4.74 -3.28
C ALA A 331 13.20 -6.15 -3.81
N ILE A 332 14.17 -6.75 -4.49
CA ILE A 332 14.11 -8.11 -5.02
C ILE A 332 15.43 -8.86 -4.76
N ILE A 333 15.35 -10.18 -4.65
CA ILE A 333 16.53 -11.04 -4.43
C ILE A 333 17.30 -11.25 -5.74
N ASN A 334 16.59 -11.64 -6.80
CA ASN A 334 17.16 -11.88 -8.12
C ASN A 334 16.10 -11.81 -9.21
N PHE A 335 16.54 -11.73 -10.47
CA PHE A 335 15.66 -11.60 -11.62
C PHE A 335 16.26 -12.22 -12.88
N GLU A 336 15.40 -12.48 -13.85
CA GLU A 336 15.71 -12.88 -15.22
C GLU A 336 14.84 -12.09 -16.19
N VAL A 337 15.43 -11.55 -17.26
CA VAL A 337 14.73 -10.81 -18.32
C VAL A 337 15.26 -11.23 -19.68
N TYR A 338 14.36 -11.68 -20.55
CA TYR A 338 14.69 -12.05 -21.93
C TYR A 338 13.49 -11.90 -22.85
N ALA A 339 13.75 -11.66 -24.14
CA ALA A 339 12.72 -11.77 -25.18
C ALA A 339 12.34 -13.25 -25.35
N ASP A 340 11.04 -13.57 -25.30
CA ASP A 340 10.56 -14.96 -25.33
C ASP A 340 10.77 -15.59 -26.72
N PRO A 341 11.59 -16.65 -26.86
CA PRO A 341 11.87 -17.25 -28.15
C PRO A 341 10.69 -18.07 -28.71
N GLU A 342 9.79 -18.56 -27.85
CA GLU A 342 8.65 -19.38 -28.26
C GLU A 342 7.45 -18.53 -28.66
N LEU A 343 7.19 -17.43 -27.95
CA LEU A 343 6.08 -16.52 -28.24
C LEU A 343 6.39 -15.54 -29.39
N ASN A 344 7.65 -15.16 -29.62
CA ASN A 344 8.07 -14.25 -30.67
C ASN A 344 8.20 -14.95 -32.04
N THR A 345 7.14 -15.59 -32.51
CA THR A 345 7.10 -16.20 -33.84
C THR A 345 7.01 -15.14 -34.95
N ALA A 346 7.38 -15.50 -36.17
CA ALA A 346 7.28 -14.60 -37.33
C ALA A 346 5.88 -13.99 -37.47
N SER A 347 4.83 -14.81 -37.28
CA SER A 347 3.44 -14.35 -37.34
C SER A 347 3.05 -13.35 -36.25
N GLN A 348 3.58 -13.49 -35.03
CA GLN A 348 3.34 -12.53 -33.96
C GLN A 348 4.08 -11.22 -34.20
N LEU A 349 5.32 -11.28 -34.67
CA LEU A 349 6.10 -10.09 -35.03
C LEU A 349 5.47 -9.33 -36.20
N GLU A 350 4.94 -10.03 -37.21
CA GLU A 350 4.18 -9.43 -38.34
C GLU A 350 2.93 -8.68 -37.85
N GLN A 351 2.27 -9.17 -36.78
CA GLN A 351 1.16 -8.52 -36.14
C GLN A 351 1.56 -7.37 -35.20
N GLY A 352 2.83 -7.00 -35.13
CA GLY A 352 3.34 -5.93 -34.26
C GLY A 352 3.45 -6.32 -32.77
N LYS A 353 3.43 -7.61 -32.45
CA LYS A 353 3.48 -8.11 -31.07
C LYS A 353 4.87 -8.61 -30.73
N VAL A 354 5.44 -8.14 -29.62
CA VAL A 354 6.71 -8.60 -29.07
C VAL A 354 6.53 -8.96 -27.60
N TYR A 355 7.07 -10.10 -27.19
CA TYR A 355 6.90 -10.64 -25.84
C TYR A 355 8.24 -10.71 -25.11
N TRP A 356 8.26 -10.21 -23.87
CA TRP A 356 9.37 -10.36 -22.93
C TRP A 356 8.91 -11.10 -21.68
N ASN A 357 9.73 -12.02 -21.22
CA ASN A 357 9.57 -12.68 -19.94
C ASN A 357 10.40 -11.96 -18.89
N ILE A 358 9.75 -11.64 -17.77
CA ILE A 358 10.36 -11.04 -16.60
C ILE A 358 10.01 -11.92 -15.42
N ARG A 359 11.03 -12.54 -14.81
CA ARG A 359 10.90 -13.37 -13.62
C ARG A 359 11.71 -12.72 -12.51
N PHE A 360 11.19 -12.68 -11.31
CA PHE A 360 11.93 -12.18 -10.15
C PHE A 360 11.42 -12.83 -8.85
N THR A 361 12.27 -12.81 -7.84
CA THR A 361 11.95 -13.23 -6.48
C THR A 361 11.91 -11.99 -5.59
N ASP A 362 10.76 -11.72 -4.96
CA ASP A 362 10.58 -10.66 -3.97
C ASP A 362 11.30 -11.01 -2.65
N VAL A 363 11.48 -10.01 -1.79
CA VAL A 363 12.01 -10.19 -0.43
C VAL A 363 10.84 -10.41 0.53
N PRO A 364 10.63 -11.64 1.03
CA PRO A 364 9.56 -11.88 2.00
C PRO A 364 9.91 -11.26 3.35
N PRO A 365 8.93 -10.77 4.13
CA PRO A 365 9.17 -10.34 5.50
C PRO A 365 9.51 -11.54 6.38
N ALA A 366 10.43 -11.36 7.33
CA ALA A 366 10.70 -12.36 8.37
C ALA A 366 9.56 -12.33 9.40
N GLU A 367 8.52 -13.13 9.18
CA GLU A 367 7.33 -13.16 10.04
C GLU A 367 7.58 -13.90 11.37
N ASN A 368 8.41 -14.92 11.36
CA ASN A 368 8.69 -15.75 12.54
C ASN A 368 10.19 -16.15 12.62
N PRO A 369 11.07 -15.27 13.11
CA PRO A 369 12.46 -15.64 13.40
C PRO A 369 12.53 -16.66 14.55
N ASN A 370 13.14 -17.81 14.32
CA ASN A 370 13.27 -18.86 15.31
C ASN A 370 14.71 -18.92 15.85
N PHE A 371 14.86 -18.80 17.16
CA PHE A 371 16.13 -18.94 17.86
C PHE A 371 16.12 -20.21 18.72
N ARG A 372 17.10 -21.07 18.53
CA ARG A 372 17.30 -22.26 19.35
C ARG A 372 18.33 -21.92 20.40
N VAL A 373 17.93 -21.95 21.68
CA VAL A 373 18.82 -21.68 22.81
C VAL A 373 19.02 -22.98 23.56
N GLU A 374 20.27 -23.34 23.80
CA GLU A 374 20.67 -24.52 24.57
C GLU A 374 21.57 -24.10 25.71
N VAL A 375 21.25 -24.57 26.90
CA VAL A 375 22.14 -24.48 28.05
C VAL A 375 23.04 -25.72 28.07
N THR A 376 24.33 -25.54 27.92
CA THR A 376 25.32 -26.63 27.91
C THR A 376 26.25 -26.49 29.11
N ASN A 377 26.79 -27.62 29.57
CA ASN A 377 27.79 -27.68 30.63
C ASN A 377 29.23 -27.90 30.11
N GLN A 378 29.41 -27.92 28.77
CA GLN A 378 30.70 -28.28 28.18
C GLN A 378 31.84 -27.34 28.53
N TRP A 379 31.55 -26.11 28.91
CA TRP A 379 32.56 -25.10 29.33
C TRP A 379 32.72 -24.95 30.84
N LEU A 380 32.08 -25.80 31.67
CA LEU A 380 32.22 -25.71 33.16
C LEU A 380 33.66 -25.93 33.60
N THR A 381 34.46 -26.69 32.87
CA THR A 381 35.89 -26.92 33.21
C THR A 381 36.75 -25.66 33.02
N GLU A 382 36.34 -24.68 32.22
CA GLU A 382 37.06 -23.42 32.05
C GLU A 382 37.11 -22.59 33.34
N VAL A 383 36.20 -22.85 34.28
CA VAL A 383 36.24 -22.23 35.62
C VAL A 383 37.51 -22.64 36.41
N LEU A 384 38.00 -23.84 36.17
CA LEU A 384 39.22 -24.35 36.84
C LEU A 384 40.48 -23.78 36.20
N ASP A 385 40.47 -23.58 34.87
CA ASP A 385 41.61 -23.04 34.11
C ASP A 385 41.82 -21.54 34.39
N SER A 386 40.76 -20.83 34.76
CA SER A 386 40.83 -19.42 35.13
C SER A 386 41.22 -19.18 36.61
N ALA A 387 41.29 -20.25 37.42
CA ALA A 387 41.65 -20.20 38.84
C ALA A 387 43.11 -20.66 39.14
N ALA A 388 43.81 -21.11 38.08
CA ALA A 388 45.20 -21.51 38.12
C ALA A 388 46.13 -20.37 37.63
#